data_f2463e67b5b3e20285a6196891309d56
#
_entry.id   f2463e67b5b3e20285a6196891309d56
#
_cell.length_a   1.000
_cell.length_b   1.000
_cell.length_c   1.000
_cell.angle_alpha   90.00
_cell.angle_beta   90.00
_cell.angle_gamma   90.00
#
_symmetry.space_group_name_H-M   'P 1'
#
loop_
_entity.id
_entity.type
_entity.pdbx_description
1 polymer ?
#
loop_
_entity_poly.entity_id
_entity_poly.type
_entity_poly.pdbx_seq_one_letter_code
_entity_poly.pdbx_strand_id
1 'polypeptide(L)'
;MKKISLLTTALLALLLACQPAPLTVMSFNVRNSAADDGPNAWELRKSATGAMLSEVKPDVFGVQEALPDQIDYILEAAPAYKCYGIGRNDGVEGERMSIFYNTRRMQMEDHGTWWLSETPDVPSKGWDAKYPRTATWALLSDLRTGKQLYFVDTHLDHRGVAARREGLLMIVNKVREMNPDVPMVLLGDFNVEPGDSTLLALDGLMLSARTTARRTTDVPSFNGFKEPKSIIDYIYYSGFSGAREFRVLNEPFDGKPYISDHYPIVAKLNY
;
A
#
# COMPACT_ATOMS: atom_id res chain seq x y z
N MET A 1 -20.32 32.19 -37.98
CA MET A 1 -19.74 30.86 -37.67
C MET A 1 -18.54 30.85 -36.70
N LYS A 2 -17.90 32.00 -36.36
CA LYS A 2 -16.73 32.04 -35.43
C LYS A 2 -17.05 32.06 -33.92
N LYS A 3 -18.30 32.37 -33.54
CA LYS A 3 -18.68 32.45 -32.09
C LYS A 3 -18.99 31.06 -31.44
N ILE A 4 -19.37 30.05 -32.22
CA ILE A 4 -19.71 28.72 -31.73
C ILE A 4 -18.43 27.94 -31.36
N SER A 5 -17.33 28.16 -32.07
CA SER A 5 -16.04 27.48 -31.82
C SER A 5 -15.37 27.91 -30.51
N LEU A 6 -15.52 29.15 -30.05
CA LEU A 6 -14.93 29.64 -28.79
C LEU A 6 -15.68 29.10 -27.56
N LEU A 7 -17.02 28.97 -27.63
CA LEU A 7 -17.81 28.44 -26.52
C LEU A 7 -17.56 26.95 -26.30
N THR A 8 -17.43 26.17 -27.38
CA THR A 8 -17.12 24.73 -27.29
C THR A 8 -15.71 24.48 -26.75
N THR A 9 -14.74 25.30 -27.14
CA THR A 9 -13.35 25.16 -26.61
C THR A 9 -13.26 25.55 -25.13
N ALA A 10 -13.97 26.60 -24.70
CA ALA A 10 -14.04 27.01 -23.30
C ALA A 10 -14.76 25.97 -22.41
N LEU A 11 -15.84 25.35 -22.92
CA LEU A 11 -16.58 24.31 -22.21
C LEU A 11 -15.73 23.02 -22.05
N LEU A 12 -14.98 22.67 -23.10
CA LEU A 12 -14.06 21.51 -23.04
C LEU A 12 -12.88 21.78 -22.10
N ALA A 13 -12.36 23.00 -22.05
CA ALA A 13 -11.31 23.39 -21.10
C ALA A 13 -11.82 23.41 -19.65
N LEU A 14 -13.08 23.82 -19.41
CA LEU A 14 -13.71 23.78 -18.09
C LEU A 14 -13.93 22.33 -17.61
N LEU A 15 -14.32 21.41 -18.50
CA LEU A 15 -14.48 19.97 -18.17
C LEU A 15 -13.16 19.29 -17.87
N LEU A 16 -12.06 19.70 -18.51
CA LEU A 16 -10.71 19.21 -18.21
C LEU A 16 -10.16 19.75 -16.88
N ALA A 17 -10.60 20.93 -16.43
CA ALA A 17 -10.19 21.55 -15.18
C ALA A 17 -10.91 20.95 -13.94
N CYS A 18 -11.95 20.14 -14.12
CA CYS A 18 -12.77 19.54 -13.06
C CYS A 18 -12.48 18.05 -12.78
N GLN A 19 -11.38 17.49 -13.30
CA GLN A 19 -11.02 16.13 -12.91
C GLN A 19 -10.55 16.14 -11.45
N PRO A 20 -11.14 15.33 -10.57
CA PRO A 20 -10.68 15.26 -9.19
C PRO A 20 -9.21 14.82 -9.16
N ALA A 21 -8.44 15.38 -8.22
CA ALA A 21 -7.04 15.00 -8.06
C ALA A 21 -6.95 13.50 -7.80
N PRO A 22 -6.02 12.78 -8.45
CA PRO A 22 -5.85 11.35 -8.28
C PRO A 22 -5.62 11.00 -6.80
N LEU A 23 -6.02 9.79 -6.42
CA LEU A 23 -5.72 9.23 -5.12
C LEU A 23 -4.25 8.78 -5.12
N THR A 24 -3.45 9.28 -4.18
CA THR A 24 -2.05 8.88 -4.00
C THR A 24 -1.98 7.82 -2.92
N VAL A 25 -1.58 6.60 -3.29
CA VAL A 25 -1.42 5.47 -2.38
C VAL A 25 0.03 5.02 -2.34
N MET A 26 0.49 4.50 -1.19
CA MET A 26 1.87 4.06 -1.01
C MET A 26 1.92 2.74 -0.22
N SER A 27 2.84 1.85 -0.58
CA SER A 27 3.25 0.69 0.22
C SER A 27 4.69 0.87 0.69
N PHE A 28 4.96 0.53 1.94
CA PHE A 28 6.27 0.69 2.53
C PHE A 28 6.57 -0.38 3.58
N ASN A 29 7.34 -1.41 3.21
CA ASN A 29 7.97 -2.27 4.21
C ASN A 29 9.04 -1.45 4.95
N VAL A 30 8.76 -1.13 6.21
CA VAL A 30 9.63 -0.24 7.01
C VAL A 30 10.84 -0.95 7.60
N ARG A 31 10.96 -2.26 7.43
CA ARG A 31 11.94 -3.12 8.12
C ARG A 31 11.85 -2.94 9.63
N ASN A 32 11.51 -3.97 10.37
CA ASN A 32 11.22 -3.86 11.80
C ASN A 32 12.41 -3.29 12.62
N SER A 33 12.09 -2.52 13.65
CA SER A 33 13.07 -1.82 14.47
C SER A 33 13.94 -2.73 15.33
N ALA A 34 13.50 -3.96 15.58
CA ALA A 34 14.23 -4.95 16.36
C ALA A 34 15.31 -5.68 15.56
N ALA A 35 15.40 -5.47 14.25
CA ALA A 35 16.40 -6.09 13.41
C ALA A 35 17.79 -5.49 13.69
N ASP A 36 18.80 -6.36 13.78
CA ASP A 36 20.21 -5.94 13.90
C ASP A 36 20.76 -5.62 12.51
N ASP A 37 20.46 -4.41 12.03
CA ASP A 37 20.87 -3.91 10.72
C ASP A 37 22.11 -3.00 10.79
N GLY A 38 22.81 -2.96 11.94
CA GLY A 38 24.04 -2.19 12.13
C GLY A 38 23.88 -0.71 11.74
N PRO A 39 24.61 -0.19 10.71
CA PRO A 39 24.52 1.21 10.29
C PRO A 39 23.16 1.61 9.70
N ASN A 40 22.31 0.63 9.38
CA ASN A 40 20.97 0.82 8.85
C ASN A 40 19.87 0.54 9.90
N ALA A 41 20.23 0.43 11.20
CA ALA A 41 19.25 0.27 12.27
C ALA A 41 18.21 1.39 12.25
N TRP A 42 16.98 1.07 12.68
CA TRP A 42 15.84 1.99 12.64
C TRP A 42 16.15 3.38 13.20
N GLU A 43 16.78 3.44 14.38
CA GLU A 43 17.13 4.70 15.06
C GLU A 43 18.01 5.63 14.22
N LEU A 44 18.81 5.07 13.31
CA LEU A 44 19.71 5.83 12.44
C LEU A 44 19.07 6.26 11.12
N ARG A 45 17.93 5.68 10.73
CA ARG A 45 17.25 5.96 9.46
C ARG A 45 15.82 6.51 9.60
N LYS A 46 15.23 6.52 10.79
CA LYS A 46 13.83 6.94 11.00
C LYS A 46 13.55 8.38 10.56
N SER A 47 14.53 9.30 10.68
CA SER A 47 14.37 10.69 10.21
C SER A 47 14.10 10.76 8.70
N ALA A 48 14.70 9.86 7.92
CA ALA A 48 14.45 9.76 6.49
C ALA A 48 13.00 9.34 6.17
N THR A 49 12.38 8.50 7.02
CA THR A 49 10.96 8.16 6.90
C THR A 49 10.08 9.39 7.09
N GLY A 50 10.36 10.22 8.09
CA GLY A 50 9.65 11.49 8.30
C GLY A 50 9.80 12.46 7.13
N ALA A 51 11.04 12.61 6.60
CA ALA A 51 11.33 13.45 5.44
C ALA A 51 10.57 12.97 4.20
N MET A 52 10.59 11.67 3.91
CA MET A 52 9.86 11.06 2.80
C MET A 52 8.36 11.32 2.91
N LEU A 53 7.75 11.11 4.07
CA LEU A 53 6.32 11.37 4.28
C LEU A 53 5.96 12.84 4.11
N SER A 54 6.84 13.75 4.54
CA SER A 54 6.66 15.20 4.35
C SER A 54 6.73 15.64 2.89
N GLU A 55 7.50 14.94 2.06
CA GLU A 55 7.65 15.20 0.62
C GLU A 55 6.51 14.56 -0.18
N VAL A 56 6.30 13.25 -0.01
CA VAL A 56 5.38 12.44 -0.83
C VAL A 56 3.91 12.73 -0.49
N LYS A 57 3.59 12.87 0.79
CA LYS A 57 2.24 13.16 1.32
C LYS A 57 1.17 12.23 0.74
N PRO A 58 1.31 10.90 0.85
CA PRO A 58 0.32 9.98 0.33
C PRO A 58 -1.03 10.23 1.00
N ASP A 59 -2.13 9.99 0.28
CA ASP A 59 -3.48 10.12 0.87
C ASP A 59 -3.77 8.96 1.82
N VAL A 60 -3.31 7.76 1.44
CA VAL A 60 -3.37 6.51 2.23
C VAL A 60 -2.09 5.72 1.98
N PHE A 61 -1.55 5.08 3.02
CA PHE A 61 -0.44 4.15 2.84
C PHE A 61 -0.50 2.98 3.81
N GLY A 62 0.04 1.85 3.37
CA GLY A 62 0.27 0.66 4.18
C GLY A 62 1.73 0.53 4.55
N VAL A 63 2.00 0.06 5.77
CA VAL A 63 3.34 -0.30 6.21
C VAL A 63 3.39 -1.76 6.63
N GLN A 64 4.47 -2.45 6.28
CA GLN A 64 4.72 -3.82 6.65
C GLN A 64 5.91 -3.89 7.62
N GLU A 65 5.99 -4.91 8.43
CA GLU A 65 7.00 -5.17 9.48
C GLU A 65 7.01 -4.16 10.64
N ALA A 66 6.11 -3.20 10.70
CA ALA A 66 6.14 -2.16 11.70
C ALA A 66 5.94 -2.70 13.13
N LEU A 67 6.80 -2.26 14.05
CA LEU A 67 6.62 -2.43 15.48
C LEU A 67 6.01 -1.17 16.11
N PRO A 68 5.49 -1.22 17.35
CA PRO A 68 4.82 -0.09 17.98
C PRO A 68 5.61 1.21 17.97
N ASP A 69 6.89 1.17 18.27
CA ASP A 69 7.79 2.33 18.27
C ASP A 69 7.90 3.02 16.89
N GLN A 70 7.82 2.23 15.82
CA GLN A 70 7.83 2.73 14.45
C GLN A 70 6.50 3.41 14.10
N ILE A 71 5.38 2.83 14.53
CA ILE A 71 4.04 3.42 14.37
C ILE A 71 3.97 4.76 15.10
N ASP A 72 4.43 4.82 16.35
CA ASP A 72 4.44 6.04 17.17
C ASP A 72 5.29 7.13 16.52
N TYR A 73 6.49 6.80 16.05
CA TYR A 73 7.34 7.73 15.33
C TYR A 73 6.69 8.27 14.06
N ILE A 74 6.05 7.41 13.25
CA ILE A 74 5.38 7.83 12.01
C ILE A 74 4.23 8.81 12.33
N LEU A 75 3.44 8.56 13.37
CA LEU A 75 2.35 9.44 13.79
C LEU A 75 2.88 10.78 14.32
N GLU A 76 4.00 10.77 15.05
CA GLU A 76 4.67 11.99 15.51
C GLU A 76 5.21 12.82 14.34
N ALA A 77 5.92 12.18 13.41
CA ALA A 77 6.51 12.85 12.24
C ALA A 77 5.46 13.33 11.23
N ALA A 78 4.28 12.71 11.21
CA ALA A 78 3.20 13.02 10.26
C ALA A 78 1.83 13.16 10.96
N PRO A 79 1.61 14.22 11.78
CA PRO A 79 0.42 14.36 12.63
C PRO A 79 -0.90 14.56 11.88
N ALA A 80 -0.87 14.71 10.56
CA ALA A 80 -2.08 14.73 9.73
C ALA A 80 -2.69 13.34 9.49
N TYR A 81 -1.99 12.28 9.90
CA TYR A 81 -2.42 10.90 9.70
C TYR A 81 -2.99 10.29 10.98
N LYS A 82 -3.90 9.37 10.78
CA LYS A 82 -4.29 8.36 11.77
C LYS A 82 -3.97 6.98 11.20
N CYS A 83 -3.90 5.98 12.06
CA CYS A 83 -3.64 4.61 11.60
C CYS A 83 -4.51 3.58 12.30
N TYR A 84 -4.61 2.41 11.67
CA TYR A 84 -5.12 1.18 12.23
C TYR A 84 -4.23 0.00 11.81
N GLY A 85 -3.96 -0.90 12.74
CA GLY A 85 -3.23 -2.14 12.55
C GLY A 85 -2.97 -2.81 13.90
N ILE A 86 -3.00 -4.13 13.92
CA ILE A 86 -2.80 -4.95 15.12
C ILE A 86 -1.62 -5.89 14.96
N GLY A 87 -1.09 -6.39 16.08
CA GLY A 87 0.02 -7.35 16.09
C GLY A 87 -0.38 -8.70 15.49
N ARG A 88 0.44 -9.24 14.61
CA ARG A 88 0.11 -10.46 13.85
C ARG A 88 0.09 -11.74 14.70
N ASN A 89 0.73 -11.75 15.88
CA ASN A 89 0.85 -12.98 16.67
C ASN A 89 -0.44 -13.32 17.41
N ASP A 90 -1.06 -12.32 18.04
CA ASP A 90 -2.21 -12.49 18.93
C ASP A 90 -3.17 -11.29 18.94
N GLY A 91 -2.94 -10.32 18.05
CA GLY A 91 -3.66 -9.04 17.99
C GLY A 91 -2.94 -7.91 18.72
N VAL A 92 -1.95 -8.21 19.57
CA VAL A 92 -1.19 -7.24 20.35
C VAL A 92 0.28 -7.26 19.95
N GLU A 93 0.89 -8.44 19.99
CA GLU A 93 2.31 -8.65 19.78
C GLU A 93 2.67 -8.95 18.33
N GLY A 94 3.91 -8.64 17.97
CA GLY A 94 4.50 -8.90 16.66
C GLY A 94 4.35 -7.74 15.68
N GLU A 95 4.86 -7.96 14.50
CA GLU A 95 4.82 -7.00 13.40
C GLU A 95 3.37 -6.67 13.01
N ARG A 96 3.17 -5.44 12.54
CA ARG A 96 1.87 -4.91 12.14
C ARG A 96 1.87 -4.58 10.66
N MET A 97 0.80 -4.94 10.00
CA MET A 97 0.39 -4.37 8.72
C MET A 97 -0.55 -3.22 9.06
N SER A 98 -0.06 -1.98 8.94
CA SER A 98 -0.82 -0.82 9.42
C SER A 98 -1.16 0.14 8.30
N ILE A 99 -2.44 0.52 8.24
CA ILE A 99 -2.96 1.49 7.27
C ILE A 99 -2.96 2.87 7.89
N PHE A 100 -2.23 3.80 7.27
CA PHE A 100 -2.24 5.21 7.61
C PHE A 100 -3.04 6.00 6.58
N TYR A 101 -3.88 6.92 7.04
CA TYR A 101 -4.70 7.75 6.17
C TYR A 101 -4.66 9.22 6.59
N ASN A 102 -4.55 10.12 5.60
CA ASN A 102 -4.54 11.56 5.82
C ASN A 102 -5.96 12.04 6.15
N THR A 103 -6.18 12.47 7.38
CA THR A 103 -7.50 12.86 7.90
C THR A 103 -8.12 14.10 7.22
N ARG A 104 -7.31 14.87 6.45
CA ARG A 104 -7.81 16.00 5.66
C ARG A 104 -8.47 15.57 4.36
N ARG A 105 -8.22 14.33 3.94
CA ARG A 105 -8.77 13.78 2.70
C ARG A 105 -9.60 12.52 2.91
N MET A 106 -9.25 11.71 3.87
CA MET A 106 -9.83 10.39 4.08
C MET A 106 -10.53 10.31 5.43
N GLN A 107 -11.67 9.64 5.47
CA GLN A 107 -12.36 9.23 6.68
C GLN A 107 -12.43 7.70 6.70
N MET A 108 -12.07 7.08 7.82
CA MET A 108 -12.21 5.65 8.01
C MET A 108 -13.61 5.35 8.53
N GLU A 109 -14.36 4.53 7.78
CA GLU A 109 -15.74 4.17 8.09
C GLU A 109 -15.80 2.83 8.83
N ASP A 110 -14.96 1.87 8.39
CA ASP A 110 -14.88 0.54 8.96
C ASP A 110 -13.48 -0.02 8.76
N HIS A 111 -13.07 -1.00 9.59
CA HIS A 111 -11.74 -1.57 9.54
C HIS A 111 -11.67 -2.91 10.25
N GLY A 112 -10.65 -3.68 9.93
CA GLY A 112 -10.37 -4.96 10.59
C GLY A 112 -9.07 -5.58 10.14
N THR A 113 -8.77 -6.73 10.72
CA THR A 113 -7.61 -7.53 10.34
C THR A 113 -8.03 -8.99 10.24
N TRP A 114 -7.61 -9.65 9.17
CA TRP A 114 -7.74 -11.09 8.99
C TRP A 114 -6.38 -11.76 9.11
N TRP A 115 -6.33 -12.87 9.82
CA TRP A 115 -5.19 -13.78 9.69
C TRP A 115 -5.31 -14.56 8.39
N LEU A 116 -4.21 -14.64 7.64
CA LEU A 116 -4.16 -15.38 6.37
C LEU A 116 -4.04 -16.87 6.67
N SER A 117 -5.20 -17.46 6.94
CA SER A 117 -5.34 -18.87 7.35
C SER A 117 -6.76 -19.38 7.08
N GLU A 118 -6.98 -20.64 7.33
CA GLU A 118 -8.29 -21.29 7.31
C GLU A 118 -9.23 -20.79 8.41
N THR A 119 -8.70 -20.05 9.40
CA THR A 119 -9.45 -19.44 10.53
C THR A 119 -9.12 -17.95 10.63
N PRO A 120 -9.59 -17.11 9.68
CA PRO A 120 -9.12 -15.73 9.53
C PRO A 120 -9.50 -14.79 10.67
N ASP A 121 -10.49 -15.14 11.48
CA ASP A 121 -11.03 -14.25 12.51
C ASP A 121 -10.36 -14.46 13.88
N VAL A 122 -9.40 -15.37 13.97
CA VAL A 122 -8.61 -15.63 15.18
C VAL A 122 -7.13 -15.74 14.86
N PRO A 123 -6.23 -15.38 15.80
CA PRO A 123 -4.79 -15.52 15.62
C PRO A 123 -4.39 -16.94 15.20
N SER A 124 -3.85 -17.06 13.99
CA SER A 124 -3.56 -18.37 13.40
C SER A 124 -2.48 -18.27 12.31
N LYS A 125 -1.92 -19.42 11.97
CA LYS A 125 -0.98 -19.59 10.89
C LYS A 125 -1.57 -20.54 9.86
N GLY A 126 -1.77 -20.05 8.63
CA GLY A 126 -2.44 -20.80 7.58
C GLY A 126 -1.52 -21.59 6.67
N TRP A 127 -2.04 -22.66 6.11
CA TRP A 127 -1.42 -23.52 5.09
C TRP A 127 0.03 -23.90 5.45
N ASP A 128 0.95 -23.62 4.54
CA ASP A 128 2.40 -23.89 4.68
C ASP A 128 3.21 -22.66 5.16
N ALA A 129 2.56 -21.64 5.71
CA ALA A 129 3.23 -20.42 6.17
C ALA A 129 4.28 -20.69 7.23
N LYS A 130 5.39 -19.94 7.18
CA LYS A 130 6.44 -19.99 8.22
C LYS A 130 5.99 -19.26 9.49
N TYR A 131 5.32 -18.11 9.32
CA TYR A 131 4.83 -17.25 10.40
C TYR A 131 3.35 -16.92 10.23
N PRO A 132 2.63 -16.54 11.29
CA PRO A 132 1.32 -15.90 11.13
C PRO A 132 1.44 -14.68 10.20
N ARG A 133 0.53 -14.58 9.24
CA ARG A 133 0.43 -13.44 8.32
C ARG A 133 -0.95 -12.85 8.40
N THR A 134 -1.04 -11.54 8.23
CA THR A 134 -2.31 -10.82 8.32
C THR A 134 -2.52 -9.91 7.12
N ALA A 135 -3.77 -9.63 6.84
CA ALA A 135 -4.21 -8.54 5.98
C ALA A 135 -5.05 -7.57 6.82
N THR A 136 -4.58 -6.35 6.93
CA THR A 136 -5.34 -5.26 7.54
C THR A 136 -6.12 -4.55 6.44
N TRP A 137 -7.43 -4.31 6.68
CA TRP A 137 -8.30 -3.65 5.73
C TRP A 137 -9.00 -2.45 6.35
N ALA A 138 -9.33 -1.48 5.53
CA ALA A 138 -10.14 -0.33 5.89
C ALA A 138 -11.11 0.02 4.77
N LEU A 139 -12.35 0.36 5.13
CA LEU A 139 -13.28 1.08 4.27
C LEU A 139 -13.07 2.58 4.49
N LEU A 140 -12.64 3.27 3.45
CA LEU A 140 -12.30 4.68 3.49
C LEU A 140 -13.24 5.49 2.59
N SER A 141 -13.70 6.66 3.06
CA SER A 141 -14.40 7.67 2.26
C SER A 141 -13.42 8.77 1.86
N ASP A 142 -13.28 9.04 0.55
CA ASP A 142 -12.55 10.19 0.04
C ASP A 142 -13.43 11.45 0.15
N LEU A 143 -13.10 12.33 1.08
CA LEU A 143 -13.85 13.55 1.39
C LEU A 143 -13.91 14.57 0.24
N ARG A 144 -13.03 14.44 -0.78
CA ARG A 144 -13.05 15.32 -1.96
C ARG A 144 -14.02 14.84 -3.02
N THR A 145 -14.20 13.53 -3.15
CA THR A 145 -15.01 12.94 -4.22
C THR A 145 -16.32 12.34 -3.72
N GLY A 146 -16.43 12.09 -2.41
CA GLY A 146 -17.52 11.34 -1.79
C GLY A 146 -17.52 9.85 -2.12
N LYS A 147 -16.48 9.36 -2.81
CA LYS A 147 -16.35 7.94 -3.15
C LYS A 147 -15.74 7.14 -2.01
N GLN A 148 -16.14 5.90 -1.90
CA GLN A 148 -15.54 4.94 -0.98
C GLN A 148 -14.56 4.03 -1.68
N LEU A 149 -13.63 3.46 -0.93
CA LEU A 149 -12.73 2.40 -1.37
C LEU A 149 -12.37 1.47 -0.21
N TYR A 150 -12.16 0.21 -0.52
CA TYR A 150 -11.42 -0.69 0.36
C TYR A 150 -9.92 -0.52 0.12
N PHE A 151 -9.18 -0.37 1.21
CA PHE A 151 -7.73 -0.33 1.20
C PHE A 151 -7.24 -1.49 2.06
N VAL A 152 -6.39 -2.34 1.50
CA VAL A 152 -5.88 -3.55 2.17
C VAL A 152 -4.37 -3.56 2.12
N ASP A 153 -3.75 -3.74 3.27
CA ASP A 153 -2.32 -3.88 3.45
C ASP A 153 -1.97 -5.29 3.94
N THR A 154 -0.99 -5.92 3.32
CA THR A 154 -0.56 -7.28 3.68
C THR A 154 0.95 -7.48 3.53
N HIS A 155 1.50 -8.43 4.28
CA HIS A 155 2.84 -8.96 4.10
C HIS A 155 2.75 -10.48 4.02
N LEU A 156 2.88 -11.03 2.81
CA LEU A 156 2.73 -12.45 2.57
C LEU A 156 3.91 -13.25 3.10
N ASP A 157 3.73 -14.55 3.26
CA ASP A 157 4.79 -15.41 3.81
C ASP A 157 5.94 -15.59 2.82
N HIS A 158 7.17 -15.45 3.31
CA HIS A 158 8.38 -15.54 2.48
C HIS A 158 8.77 -16.98 2.09
N ARG A 159 8.07 -18.02 2.62
CA ARG A 159 8.35 -19.42 2.33
C ARG A 159 7.17 -20.19 1.79
N GLY A 160 6.01 -20.04 2.43
CA GLY A 160 4.81 -20.80 2.10
C GLY A 160 4.21 -20.42 0.74
N VAL A 161 4.31 -21.28 -0.25
CA VAL A 161 3.76 -21.03 -1.60
C VAL A 161 2.24 -21.09 -1.57
N ALA A 162 1.66 -22.09 -0.91
CA ALA A 162 0.22 -22.20 -0.74
C ALA A 162 -0.32 -21.02 0.09
N ALA A 163 0.37 -20.66 1.18
CA ALA A 163 -0.02 -19.55 2.04
C ALA A 163 -0.08 -18.22 1.28
N ARG A 164 0.85 -17.94 0.37
CA ARG A 164 0.81 -16.74 -0.46
C ARG A 164 -0.38 -16.73 -1.41
N ARG A 165 -0.58 -17.82 -2.16
CA ARG A 165 -1.67 -17.93 -3.14
C ARG A 165 -3.04 -17.88 -2.49
N GLU A 166 -3.28 -18.72 -1.50
CA GLU A 166 -4.56 -18.81 -0.81
C GLU A 166 -4.85 -17.52 -0.01
N GLY A 167 -3.80 -16.92 0.58
CA GLY A 167 -3.91 -15.63 1.26
C GLY A 167 -4.38 -14.51 0.33
N LEU A 168 -3.82 -14.39 -0.88
CA LEU A 168 -4.28 -13.40 -1.87
C LEU A 168 -5.73 -13.65 -2.30
N LEU A 169 -6.07 -14.90 -2.61
CA LEU A 169 -7.45 -15.27 -2.98
C LEU A 169 -8.43 -14.95 -1.85
N MET A 170 -8.07 -15.29 -0.62
CA MET A 170 -8.90 -15.01 0.55
C MET A 170 -9.16 -13.50 0.71
N ILE A 171 -8.12 -12.67 0.60
CA ILE A 171 -8.25 -11.20 0.71
C ILE A 171 -9.27 -10.67 -0.30
N VAL A 172 -9.09 -11.01 -1.57
CA VAL A 172 -9.98 -10.51 -2.65
C VAL A 172 -11.41 -10.99 -2.44
N ASN A 173 -11.59 -12.27 -2.09
CA ASN A 173 -12.92 -12.83 -1.87
C ASN A 173 -13.62 -12.17 -0.68
N LYS A 174 -12.94 -12.03 0.46
CA LYS A 174 -13.52 -11.36 1.65
C LYS A 174 -13.96 -9.93 1.36
N VAL A 175 -13.14 -9.13 0.66
CA VAL A 175 -13.54 -7.76 0.30
C VAL A 175 -14.76 -7.77 -0.65
N ARG A 176 -14.78 -8.66 -1.63
CA ARG A 176 -15.92 -8.76 -2.57
C ARG A 176 -17.20 -9.25 -1.91
N GLU A 177 -17.10 -10.12 -0.91
CA GLU A 177 -18.23 -10.55 -0.09
C GLU A 177 -18.83 -9.40 0.73
N MET A 178 -17.99 -8.45 1.19
CA MET A 178 -18.44 -7.27 1.90
C MET A 178 -19.20 -6.30 0.98
N ASN A 179 -18.59 -5.89 -0.13
CA ASN A 179 -19.25 -5.09 -1.16
C ASN A 179 -18.46 -5.12 -2.49
N PRO A 180 -18.93 -5.85 -3.52
CA PRO A 180 -18.23 -6.00 -4.79
C PRO A 180 -18.18 -4.73 -5.65
N ASP A 181 -19.04 -3.74 -5.39
CA ASP A 181 -19.14 -2.51 -6.19
C ASP A 181 -18.19 -1.40 -5.72
N VAL A 182 -17.59 -1.56 -4.53
CA VAL A 182 -16.64 -0.60 -3.99
C VAL A 182 -15.25 -0.83 -4.56
N PRO A 183 -14.58 0.20 -5.11
CA PRO A 183 -13.19 0.11 -5.54
C PRO A 183 -12.27 -0.45 -4.45
N MET A 184 -11.24 -1.19 -4.86
CA MET A 184 -10.28 -1.80 -3.95
C MET A 184 -8.85 -1.43 -4.34
N VAL A 185 -8.01 -1.16 -3.34
CA VAL A 185 -6.54 -1.15 -3.43
C VAL A 185 -6.01 -2.24 -2.53
N LEU A 186 -5.21 -3.14 -3.07
CA LEU A 186 -4.48 -4.16 -2.35
C LEU A 186 -2.99 -3.92 -2.56
N LEU A 187 -2.25 -3.76 -1.48
CA LEU A 187 -0.82 -3.50 -1.54
C LEU A 187 -0.05 -4.24 -0.44
N GLY A 188 1.25 -4.22 -0.57
CA GLY A 188 2.16 -4.78 0.43
C GLY A 188 3.38 -5.47 -0.17
N ASP A 189 4.13 -6.12 0.71
CA ASP A 189 5.21 -7.03 0.38
C ASP A 189 4.64 -8.44 0.14
N PHE A 190 4.64 -8.86 -1.13
CA PHE A 190 4.08 -10.17 -1.50
C PHE A 190 5.11 -11.29 -1.47
N ASN A 191 6.39 -10.98 -1.26
CA ASN A 191 7.48 -11.96 -1.21
C ASN A 191 7.56 -12.87 -2.46
N VAL A 192 7.14 -12.38 -3.61
CA VAL A 192 7.25 -13.05 -4.91
C VAL A 192 7.64 -12.07 -5.99
N GLU A 193 8.37 -12.54 -7.00
CA GLU A 193 8.72 -11.73 -8.17
C GLU A 193 7.64 -11.76 -9.26
N PRO A 194 7.65 -10.79 -10.19
CA PRO A 194 6.75 -10.80 -11.33
C PRO A 194 6.86 -12.11 -12.12
N GLY A 195 5.71 -12.69 -12.47
CA GLY A 195 5.63 -13.97 -13.16
C GLY A 195 5.50 -15.19 -12.24
N ASP A 196 5.60 -15.01 -10.91
CA ASP A 196 5.27 -16.08 -9.98
C ASP A 196 3.79 -16.45 -10.07
N SER A 197 3.50 -17.75 -10.06
CA SER A 197 2.15 -18.28 -10.16
C SER A 197 1.20 -17.82 -9.04
N THR A 198 1.73 -17.38 -7.91
CA THR A 198 0.96 -16.76 -6.83
C THR A 198 0.15 -15.56 -7.32
N LEU A 199 0.73 -14.75 -8.22
CA LEU A 199 0.08 -13.54 -8.73
C LEU A 199 -1.10 -13.85 -9.68
N LEU A 200 -1.19 -15.07 -10.23
CA LEU A 200 -2.35 -15.53 -11.02
C LEU A 200 -3.65 -15.48 -10.20
N ALA A 201 -3.56 -15.50 -8.88
CA ALA A 201 -4.71 -15.30 -8.00
C ALA A 201 -5.42 -13.96 -8.20
N LEU A 202 -4.72 -12.97 -8.75
CA LEU A 202 -5.25 -11.62 -9.02
C LEU A 202 -5.66 -11.40 -10.49
N ASP A 203 -5.35 -12.34 -11.37
CA ASP A 203 -5.62 -12.21 -12.80
C ASP A 203 -7.12 -12.06 -13.08
N GLY A 204 -7.47 -11.07 -13.89
CA GLY A 204 -8.85 -10.75 -14.22
C GLY A 204 -9.67 -10.13 -13.06
N LEU A 205 -9.10 -10.03 -11.86
CA LEU A 205 -9.76 -9.47 -10.68
C LEU A 205 -9.23 -8.07 -10.36
N MET A 206 -7.92 -7.86 -10.48
CA MET A 206 -7.24 -6.61 -10.16
C MET A 206 -6.16 -6.28 -11.20
N LEU A 207 -5.82 -5.00 -11.32
CA LEU A 207 -4.79 -4.49 -12.21
C LEU A 207 -3.55 -4.08 -11.39
N SER A 208 -2.36 -4.44 -11.86
CA SER A 208 -1.12 -3.96 -11.26
C SER A 208 -0.84 -2.50 -11.64
N ALA A 209 -0.65 -1.64 -10.65
CA ALA A 209 -0.32 -0.24 -10.90
C ALA A 209 1.04 -0.09 -11.62
N ARG A 210 2.02 -0.97 -11.35
CA ARG A 210 3.33 -0.96 -12.02
C ARG A 210 3.21 -1.16 -13.53
N THR A 211 2.36 -2.09 -13.98
CA THR A 211 2.25 -2.45 -15.40
C THR A 211 1.23 -1.63 -16.17
N THR A 212 0.27 -1.00 -15.50
CA THR A 212 -0.82 -0.26 -16.13
C THR A 212 -0.70 1.25 -16.03
N ALA A 213 0.21 1.77 -15.21
CA ALA A 213 0.41 3.20 -15.08
C ALA A 213 0.95 3.82 -16.38
N ARG A 214 0.46 5.03 -16.69
CA ARG A 214 0.94 5.78 -17.87
C ARG A 214 2.41 6.19 -17.75
N ARG A 215 2.93 6.33 -16.53
CA ARG A 215 4.33 6.60 -16.21
C ARG A 215 4.74 5.63 -15.10
N THR A 216 5.80 4.89 -15.34
CA THR A 216 6.31 3.88 -14.40
C THR A 216 7.82 4.05 -14.21
N THR A 217 8.27 3.97 -12.97
CA THR A 217 9.69 3.77 -12.64
C THR A 217 9.95 2.27 -12.56
N ASP A 218 10.78 1.76 -13.46
CA ASP A 218 11.10 0.33 -13.52
C ASP A 218 12.38 0.03 -12.73
N VAL A 219 12.28 0.06 -11.41
CA VAL A 219 13.34 -0.23 -10.45
C VAL A 219 12.84 -1.30 -9.48
N PRO A 220 13.67 -2.30 -9.10
CA PRO A 220 13.32 -3.24 -8.03
C PRO A 220 13.05 -2.51 -6.71
N SER A 221 12.08 -3.02 -5.93
CA SER A 221 11.70 -2.41 -4.65
C SER A 221 12.54 -2.92 -3.48
N PHE A 222 12.95 -4.18 -3.48
CA PHE A 222 13.83 -4.73 -2.45
C PHE A 222 15.30 -4.46 -2.77
N ASN A 223 16.02 -3.81 -1.84
CA ASN A 223 17.43 -3.44 -1.96
C ASN A 223 18.34 -4.19 -0.97
N GLY A 224 17.81 -4.64 0.18
CA GLY A 224 18.60 -5.31 1.22
C GLY A 224 19.74 -4.45 1.75
N PHE A 225 19.55 -3.12 1.81
CA PHE A 225 20.57 -2.12 2.15
C PHE A 225 21.80 -2.16 1.22
N LYS A 226 21.58 -2.50 -0.04
CA LYS A 226 22.57 -2.60 -1.13
C LYS A 226 21.92 -2.20 -2.45
N GLU A 227 22.46 -2.70 -3.57
CA GLU A 227 21.85 -2.51 -4.88
C GLU A 227 20.48 -3.18 -4.97
N PRO A 228 19.52 -2.55 -5.67
CA PRO A 228 18.18 -3.11 -5.89
C PRO A 228 18.25 -4.50 -6.53
N LYS A 229 17.46 -5.46 -6.02
CA LYS A 229 17.56 -6.87 -6.42
C LYS A 229 16.26 -7.43 -6.98
N SER A 230 15.13 -7.19 -6.30
CA SER A 230 13.89 -7.92 -6.53
C SER A 230 12.69 -6.99 -6.52
N ILE A 231 11.70 -7.30 -7.34
CA ILE A 231 10.38 -6.65 -7.31
C ILE A 231 9.48 -7.57 -6.49
N ILE A 232 9.23 -7.21 -5.24
CA ILE A 232 8.38 -8.00 -4.33
C ILE A 232 7.29 -7.19 -3.65
N ASP A 233 7.32 -5.87 -3.81
CA ASP A 233 6.30 -4.96 -3.33
C ASP A 233 5.35 -4.57 -4.46
N TYR A 234 4.04 -4.59 -4.17
CA TYR A 234 3.00 -4.40 -5.17
C TYR A 234 1.93 -3.42 -4.72
N ILE A 235 1.32 -2.76 -5.70
CA ILE A 235 0.05 -2.04 -5.59
C ILE A 235 -0.86 -2.57 -6.70
N TYR A 236 -1.90 -3.30 -6.31
CA TYR A 236 -2.98 -3.73 -7.18
C TYR A 236 -4.23 -2.91 -6.91
N TYR A 237 -5.07 -2.73 -7.92
CA TYR A 237 -6.30 -1.97 -7.80
C TYR A 237 -7.42 -2.53 -8.67
N SER A 238 -8.67 -2.31 -8.26
CA SER A 238 -9.88 -2.58 -9.05
C SER A 238 -10.91 -1.47 -8.83
N GLY A 239 -11.82 -1.27 -9.76
CA GLY A 239 -12.87 -0.25 -9.68
C GLY A 239 -12.40 1.20 -9.91
N PHE A 240 -11.13 1.43 -10.23
CA PHE A 240 -10.58 2.72 -10.65
C PHE A 240 -10.49 2.80 -12.17
N SER A 241 -10.56 4.03 -12.73
CA SER A 241 -10.46 4.22 -14.19
C SER A 241 -9.04 4.02 -14.74
N GLY A 242 -8.01 3.98 -13.87
CA GLY A 242 -6.64 3.65 -14.23
C GLY A 242 -5.58 4.25 -13.31
N ALA A 243 -4.35 3.81 -13.48
CA ALA A 243 -3.18 4.35 -12.81
C ALA A 243 -2.52 5.42 -13.68
N ARG A 244 -2.32 6.61 -13.12
CA ARG A 244 -1.64 7.73 -13.80
C ARG A 244 -0.12 7.60 -13.70
N GLU A 245 0.37 7.16 -12.55
CA GLU A 245 1.78 7.09 -12.21
C GLU A 245 2.05 5.95 -11.24
N PHE A 246 3.17 5.28 -11.41
CA PHE A 246 3.77 4.37 -10.44
C PHE A 246 5.24 4.74 -10.27
N ARG A 247 5.69 4.84 -9.03
CA ARG A 247 7.09 5.16 -8.71
C ARG A 247 7.63 4.22 -7.64
N VAL A 248 8.90 3.87 -7.76
CA VAL A 248 9.72 3.35 -6.68
C VAL A 248 10.55 4.53 -6.16
N LEU A 249 10.49 4.81 -4.87
CA LEU A 249 11.19 5.93 -4.23
C LEU A 249 12.58 5.48 -3.85
N ASN A 250 13.49 5.46 -4.82
CA ASN A 250 14.88 5.02 -4.65
C ASN A 250 15.88 6.18 -4.47
N GLU A 251 15.37 7.40 -4.38
CA GLU A 251 16.14 8.59 -4.03
C GLU A 251 16.49 8.66 -2.54
N PRO A 252 17.61 9.30 -2.15
CA PRO A 252 17.93 9.55 -0.76
C PRO A 252 16.95 10.51 -0.09
N PHE A 253 16.59 10.25 1.17
CA PHE A 253 15.82 11.15 2.03
C PHE A 253 16.65 11.51 3.28
N ASP A 254 16.65 12.78 3.69
CA ASP A 254 17.43 13.27 4.83
C ASP A 254 18.89 12.80 4.81
N GLY A 255 19.50 12.78 3.62
CA GLY A 255 20.88 12.33 3.40
C GLY A 255 21.11 10.82 3.61
N LYS A 256 20.07 10.02 3.82
CA LYS A 256 20.17 8.58 3.96
C LYS A 256 19.91 7.91 2.61
N PRO A 257 20.84 7.06 2.10
CA PRO A 257 20.65 6.35 0.83
C PRO A 257 19.57 5.27 0.93
N TYR A 258 19.34 4.75 2.13
CA TYR A 258 18.31 3.73 2.40
C TYR A 258 17.47 4.13 3.60
N ILE A 259 16.15 4.21 3.41
CA ILE A 259 15.18 4.41 4.50
C ILE A 259 14.63 3.09 5.04
N SER A 260 14.84 2.01 4.29
CA SER A 260 14.54 0.61 4.62
C SER A 260 15.35 -0.29 3.67
N ASP A 261 15.38 -1.59 3.92
CA ASP A 261 15.83 -2.59 2.94
C ASP A 261 14.85 -2.79 1.77
N HIS A 262 13.70 -2.08 1.83
CA HIS A 262 12.77 -1.87 0.72
C HIS A 262 12.67 -0.38 0.39
N TYR A 263 12.54 -0.07 -0.88
CA TYR A 263 12.11 1.25 -1.33
C TYR A 263 10.59 1.34 -1.30
N PRO A 264 10.01 2.42 -0.76
CA PRO A 264 8.57 2.63 -0.86
C PRO A 264 8.12 2.69 -2.31
N ILE A 265 6.93 2.16 -2.58
CA ILE A 265 6.30 2.27 -3.90
C ILE A 265 5.04 3.11 -3.81
N VAL A 266 4.82 3.97 -4.80
CA VAL A 266 3.71 4.93 -4.84
C VAL A 266 2.95 4.80 -6.13
N ALA A 267 1.61 4.84 -6.06
CA ALA A 267 0.76 4.95 -7.23
C ALA A 267 -0.20 6.13 -7.12
N LYS A 268 -0.53 6.75 -8.28
CA LYS A 268 -1.61 7.74 -8.41
C LYS A 268 -2.74 7.14 -9.23
N LEU A 269 -3.87 6.90 -8.58
CA LEU A 269 -5.04 6.25 -9.15
C LEU A 269 -6.14 7.29 -9.47
N ASN A 270 -6.78 7.16 -10.63
CA ASN A 270 -7.94 7.96 -11.00
C ASN A 270 -9.22 7.17 -10.72
N TYR A 271 -10.22 7.83 -10.11
CA TYR A 271 -11.54 7.25 -9.92
C TYR A 271 -12.33 7.12 -11.23
#